data_36276667dd4d311df3b741a418bcb1a9
#
_entry.id   36276667dd4d311df3b741a418bcb1a9
#
_cell.length_a   1.000
_cell.length_b   1.000
_cell.length_c   1.000
_cell.angle_alpha   90.00
_cell.angle_beta   90.00
_cell.angle_gamma   90.00
#
_symmetry.space_group_name_H-M   'P 1'
#
loop_
_entity.id
_entity.type
_entity.pdbx_description
1 polymer ?
#
loop_
_entity_poly.entity_id
_entity_poly.type
_entity_poly.pdbx_seq_one_letter_code
_entity_poly.pdbx_strand_id
1 'polypeptide(L)'
;MLEELRRRNYAESSIHAYLHTVEHLSRYFHRRPDQLGPEHIRQYQAALFTRWNLAPNTVTQRLAASRFFYVQVLKRGWSFAETPYPKKILRLPQVLNQEEVARLIDAAVFPLSSHPADDALCHGRTPRRSGTPEDQRYR
;
A
#
# COMPACT_ATOMS: atom_id res chain seq x y z
N MET A 1 3.81 -18.10 10.91
CA MET A 1 4.18 -17.00 9.99
C MET A 1 4.35 -15.68 10.73
N LEU A 2 3.38 -15.23 11.51
CA LEU A 2 3.45 -13.96 12.23
C LEU A 2 4.70 -13.86 13.13
N GLU A 3 4.95 -14.88 13.95
CA GLU A 3 6.13 -14.92 14.83
C GLU A 3 7.45 -14.85 14.07
N GLU A 4 7.54 -15.55 12.94
CA GLU A 4 8.75 -15.55 12.11
C GLU A 4 9.02 -14.17 11.48
N LEU A 5 7.97 -13.46 11.07
CA LEU A 5 8.08 -12.09 10.56
C LEU A 5 8.50 -11.11 11.67
N ARG A 6 7.93 -11.24 12.86
CA ARG A 6 8.30 -10.42 14.03
C ARG A 6 9.73 -10.70 14.49
N ARG A 7 10.14 -11.96 14.53
CA ARG A 7 11.52 -12.35 14.87
C ARG A 7 12.55 -11.71 13.94
N ARG A 8 12.18 -11.50 12.68
CA ARG A 8 13.04 -10.84 11.67
C ARG A 8 12.86 -9.33 11.61
N ASN A 9 12.12 -8.75 12.56
CA ASN A 9 11.88 -7.31 12.67
C ASN A 9 11.30 -6.67 11.39
N TYR A 10 10.33 -7.35 10.76
CA TYR A 10 9.61 -6.76 9.64
C TYR A 10 8.67 -5.66 10.14
N ALA A 11 8.54 -4.57 9.35
CA ALA A 11 7.58 -3.51 9.64
C ALA A 11 6.14 -4.05 9.65
N GLU A 12 5.28 -3.51 10.52
CA GLU A 12 3.87 -3.94 10.65
C GLU A 12 3.11 -3.90 9.31
N SER A 13 3.36 -2.89 8.48
CA SER A 13 2.78 -2.81 7.12
C SER A 13 3.16 -3.99 6.23
N SER A 14 4.42 -4.44 6.32
CA SER A 14 4.89 -5.63 5.59
C SER A 14 4.28 -6.91 6.14
N ILE A 15 4.12 -7.01 7.46
CA ILE A 15 3.49 -8.15 8.12
C ILE A 15 2.04 -8.27 7.64
N HIS A 16 1.28 -7.18 7.66
CA HIS A 16 -0.09 -7.15 7.15
C HIS A 16 -0.18 -7.54 5.67
N ALA A 17 0.70 -6.99 4.83
CA ALA A 17 0.73 -7.32 3.40
C ALA A 17 1.01 -8.81 3.15
N TYR A 18 1.90 -9.42 3.94
CA TYR A 18 2.26 -10.83 3.81
C TYR A 18 1.12 -11.74 4.27
N LEU A 19 0.51 -11.46 5.41
CA LEU A 19 -0.64 -12.21 5.92
C LEU A 19 -1.82 -12.13 4.95
N HIS A 20 -2.16 -10.93 4.49
CA HIS A 20 -3.23 -10.72 3.52
C HIS A 20 -2.98 -11.47 2.20
N THR A 21 -1.72 -11.56 1.76
CA THR A 21 -1.38 -12.31 0.54
C THR A 21 -1.64 -13.80 0.70
N VAL A 22 -1.25 -14.40 1.83
CA VAL A 22 -1.47 -15.82 2.09
C VAL A 22 -2.96 -16.13 2.26
N GLU A 23 -3.70 -15.24 2.92
CA GLU A 23 -5.15 -15.33 3.02
C GLU A 23 -5.83 -15.26 1.66
N HIS A 24 -5.44 -14.30 0.82
CA HIS A 24 -5.97 -14.15 -0.54
C HIS A 24 -5.67 -15.38 -1.40
N LEU A 25 -4.47 -15.96 -1.26
CA LEU A 25 -4.10 -17.20 -1.93
C LEU A 25 -5.01 -18.37 -1.50
N SER A 26 -5.24 -18.53 -0.22
CA SER A 26 -6.12 -19.56 0.35
C SER A 26 -7.56 -19.40 -0.12
N ARG A 27 -8.07 -18.16 -0.13
CA ARG A 27 -9.44 -17.84 -0.63
C ARG A 27 -9.58 -18.13 -2.12
N TYR A 28 -8.56 -17.83 -2.92
CA TYR A 28 -8.60 -18.04 -4.36
C TYR A 28 -8.73 -19.50 -4.76
N PHE A 29 -8.03 -20.40 -4.05
CA PHE A 29 -8.09 -21.84 -4.32
C PHE A 29 -9.10 -22.60 -3.46
N HIS A 30 -9.76 -21.92 -2.50
CA HIS A 30 -10.64 -22.56 -1.51
C HIS A 30 -9.99 -23.76 -0.80
N ARG A 31 -8.68 -23.68 -0.58
CA ARG A 31 -7.85 -24.71 0.04
C ARG A 31 -6.90 -24.12 1.06
N ARG A 32 -6.46 -24.97 1.98
CA ARG A 32 -5.42 -24.57 2.93
C ARG A 32 -4.12 -24.26 2.18
N PRO A 33 -3.41 -23.20 2.55
CA PRO A 33 -2.19 -22.79 1.83
C PRO A 33 -1.06 -23.82 1.94
N ASP A 34 -1.06 -24.68 2.96
CA ASP A 34 -0.11 -25.80 3.13
C ASP A 34 -0.29 -26.93 2.09
N GLN A 35 -1.48 -27.07 1.52
CA GLN A 35 -1.80 -28.08 0.52
C GLN A 35 -1.53 -27.62 -0.91
N LEU A 36 -1.21 -26.35 -1.11
CA LEU A 36 -0.94 -25.79 -2.43
C LEU A 36 0.50 -26.08 -2.83
N GLY A 37 0.69 -26.50 -4.07
CA GLY A 37 1.98 -26.75 -4.68
C GLY A 37 2.45 -25.62 -5.59
N PRO A 38 3.65 -25.74 -6.19
CA PRO A 38 4.24 -24.73 -7.08
C PRO A 38 3.36 -24.41 -8.29
N GLU A 39 2.64 -25.39 -8.81
CA GLU A 39 1.70 -25.20 -9.93
C GLU A 39 0.56 -24.23 -9.59
N HIS A 40 0.03 -24.32 -8.38
CA HIS A 40 -1.00 -23.41 -7.91
C HIS A 40 -0.47 -21.97 -7.81
N ILE A 41 0.80 -21.81 -7.44
CA ILE A 41 1.42 -20.47 -7.37
C ILE A 41 1.62 -19.90 -8.76
N ARG A 42 2.00 -20.70 -9.75
CA ARG A 42 2.07 -20.27 -11.16
C ARG A 42 0.70 -19.80 -11.67
N GLN A 43 -0.34 -20.59 -11.41
CA GLN A 43 -1.71 -20.23 -11.77
C GLN A 43 -2.14 -18.93 -11.08
N TYR A 44 -1.82 -18.79 -9.81
CA TYR A 44 -2.09 -17.58 -9.05
C TYR A 44 -1.35 -16.38 -9.64
N GLN A 45 -0.07 -16.52 -9.98
CA GLN A 45 0.71 -15.48 -10.63
C GLN A 45 0.08 -15.04 -11.96
N ALA A 46 -0.32 -15.97 -12.79
CA ALA A 46 -1.01 -15.68 -14.04
C ALA A 46 -2.33 -14.91 -13.78
N ALA A 47 -3.12 -15.37 -12.81
CA ALA A 47 -4.37 -14.72 -12.44
C ALA A 47 -4.18 -13.30 -11.91
N LEU A 48 -3.08 -13.01 -11.20
CA LEU A 48 -2.76 -11.66 -10.73
C LEU A 48 -2.58 -10.66 -11.89
N PHE A 49 -2.06 -11.12 -13.02
CA PHE A 49 -1.90 -10.29 -14.21
C PHE A 49 -3.17 -10.23 -15.05
N THR A 50 -3.79 -11.38 -15.31
CA THR A 50 -4.92 -11.48 -16.26
C THR A 50 -6.25 -11.06 -15.65
N ARG A 51 -6.55 -11.50 -14.42
CA ARG A 51 -7.84 -11.26 -13.77
C ARG A 51 -7.87 -9.96 -13.00
N TRP A 52 -6.81 -9.64 -12.26
CA TRP A 52 -6.76 -8.44 -11.41
C TRP A 52 -5.93 -7.30 -11.99
N ASN A 53 -5.27 -7.52 -13.12
CA ASN A 53 -4.46 -6.52 -13.83
C ASN A 53 -3.54 -5.71 -12.91
N LEU A 54 -2.88 -6.40 -11.98
CA LEU A 54 -2.04 -5.77 -10.97
C LEU A 54 -0.69 -5.32 -11.54
N ALA A 55 -0.19 -4.22 -11.01
CA ALA A 55 1.12 -3.73 -11.37
C ALA A 55 2.22 -4.75 -11.04
N PRO A 56 3.30 -4.86 -11.85
CA PRO A 56 4.38 -5.82 -11.65
C PRO A 56 5.02 -5.77 -10.25
N ASN A 57 5.10 -4.58 -9.65
CA ASN A 57 5.62 -4.42 -8.28
C ASN A 57 4.73 -5.10 -7.24
N THR A 58 3.41 -4.97 -7.36
CA THR A 58 2.45 -5.61 -6.46
C THR A 58 2.50 -7.14 -6.61
N VAL A 59 2.61 -7.63 -7.86
CA VAL A 59 2.76 -9.06 -8.11
C VAL A 59 4.06 -9.58 -7.50
N THR A 60 5.17 -8.87 -7.66
CA THR A 60 6.46 -9.20 -7.04
C THR A 60 6.34 -9.31 -5.52
N GLN A 61 5.67 -8.34 -4.87
CA GLN A 61 5.45 -8.36 -3.43
C GLN A 61 4.62 -9.57 -2.98
N ARG A 62 3.55 -9.90 -3.71
CA ARG A 62 2.72 -11.08 -3.41
C ARG A 62 3.46 -12.39 -3.60
N LEU A 63 4.30 -12.50 -4.62
CA LEU A 63 5.14 -13.67 -4.82
C LEU A 63 6.20 -13.81 -3.72
N ALA A 64 6.81 -12.69 -3.30
CA ALA A 64 7.76 -12.69 -2.19
C ALA A 64 7.11 -13.16 -0.88
N ALA A 65 5.89 -12.71 -0.59
CA ALA A 65 5.12 -13.14 0.58
C ALA A 65 4.78 -14.65 0.53
N SER A 66 4.31 -15.12 -0.61
CA SER A 66 4.02 -16.54 -0.82
C SER A 66 5.27 -17.40 -0.65
N ARG A 67 6.37 -16.98 -1.26
CA ARG A 67 7.66 -17.65 -1.14
C ARG A 67 8.17 -17.69 0.30
N PHE A 68 8.08 -16.57 1.02
CA PHE A 68 8.44 -16.53 2.44
C PHE A 68 7.65 -17.56 3.23
N PHE A 69 6.35 -17.68 2.99
CA PHE A 69 5.50 -18.66 3.64
C PHE A 69 5.97 -20.09 3.38
N TYR A 70 6.20 -20.48 2.13
CA TYR A 70 6.58 -21.85 1.81
C TYR A 70 7.99 -22.21 2.27
N VAL A 71 8.95 -21.32 2.10
CA VAL A 71 10.35 -21.59 2.45
C VAL A 71 10.61 -21.46 3.94
N GLN A 72 10.12 -20.40 4.57
CA GLN A 72 10.47 -20.10 5.96
C GLN A 72 9.52 -20.73 6.97
N VAL A 73 8.21 -20.77 6.66
CA VAL A 73 7.21 -21.30 7.58
C VAL A 73 7.01 -22.80 7.39
N LEU A 74 6.79 -23.24 6.15
CA LEU A 74 6.55 -24.65 5.83
C LEU A 74 7.83 -25.45 5.62
N LYS A 75 9.01 -24.80 5.55
CA LYS A 75 10.31 -25.44 5.30
C LYS A 75 10.35 -26.32 4.04
N ARG A 76 9.55 -25.99 3.05
CA ARG A 76 9.53 -26.68 1.76
C ARG A 76 10.59 -26.13 0.84
N GLY A 77 11.28 -27.01 0.10
CA GLY A 77 12.18 -26.60 -0.98
C GLY A 77 11.39 -25.88 -2.06
N TRP A 78 11.78 -24.65 -2.35
CA TRP A 78 11.19 -23.82 -3.40
C TRP A 78 12.27 -23.45 -4.41
N SER A 79 12.08 -23.87 -5.66
CA SER A 79 12.99 -23.48 -6.74
C SER A 79 12.60 -22.12 -7.33
N PHE A 80 13.58 -21.27 -7.57
CA PHE A 80 13.39 -19.99 -8.27
C PHE A 80 12.86 -20.18 -9.70
N ALA A 81 13.23 -21.30 -10.34
CA ALA A 81 12.78 -21.62 -11.68
C ALA A 81 11.27 -21.84 -11.78
N GLU A 82 10.63 -22.22 -10.67
CA GLU A 82 9.20 -22.52 -10.66
C GLU A 82 8.33 -21.28 -10.73
N THR A 83 8.77 -20.16 -10.15
CA THR A 83 8.02 -18.90 -10.16
C THR A 83 8.96 -17.71 -10.36
N PRO A 84 9.30 -17.40 -11.61
CA PRO A 84 10.16 -16.25 -11.91
C PRO A 84 9.45 -14.95 -11.56
N TYR A 85 10.22 -13.98 -11.05
CA TYR A 85 9.68 -12.65 -10.81
C TYR A 85 9.34 -11.96 -12.13
N PRO A 86 8.26 -11.14 -12.16
CA PRO A 86 7.91 -10.39 -13.35
C PRO A 86 9.01 -9.39 -13.73
N LYS A 87 9.24 -9.22 -15.04
CA LYS A 87 10.17 -8.22 -15.54
C LYS A 87 9.74 -6.82 -15.10
N LYS A 88 10.64 -6.11 -14.43
CA LYS A 88 10.40 -4.70 -14.08
C LYS A 88 10.51 -3.84 -15.32
N ILE A 89 9.46 -3.09 -15.62
CA ILE A 89 9.51 -2.03 -16.62
C ILE A 89 10.06 -0.80 -15.92
N LEU A 90 11.33 -0.48 -16.15
CA LEU A 90 11.93 0.77 -15.71
C LEU A 90 11.31 1.90 -16.53
N ARG A 91 10.35 2.60 -15.95
CA ARG A 91 9.94 3.91 -16.47
C ARG A 91 10.92 4.93 -15.95
N LEU A 92 11.70 5.53 -16.83
CA LEU A 92 12.52 6.66 -16.45
C LEU A 92 11.62 7.78 -15.95
N PRO A 93 11.92 8.38 -14.79
CA PRO A 93 11.17 9.55 -14.34
C PRO A 93 11.27 10.64 -15.41
N GLN A 94 10.12 11.17 -15.78
CA GLN A 94 10.08 12.33 -16.67
C GLN A 94 10.55 13.53 -15.85
N VAL A 95 11.79 13.94 -16.11
CA VAL A 95 12.36 15.13 -15.48
C VAL A 95 11.79 16.33 -16.17
N LEU A 96 11.11 17.19 -15.44
CA LEU A 96 10.60 18.46 -15.96
C LEU A 96 11.78 19.33 -16.38
N ASN A 97 11.66 19.93 -17.56
CA ASN A 97 12.65 20.90 -18.02
C ASN A 97 12.56 22.17 -17.15
N GLN A 98 13.65 22.92 -17.09
CA GLN A 98 13.75 24.14 -16.27
C GLN A 98 12.63 25.14 -16.59
N GLU A 99 12.23 25.24 -17.86
CA GLU A 99 11.12 26.08 -18.32
C GLU A 99 9.75 25.59 -17.82
N GLU A 100 9.54 24.28 -17.77
CA GLU A 100 8.30 23.68 -17.24
C GLU A 100 8.16 23.90 -15.74
N VAL A 101 9.28 23.82 -15.02
CA VAL A 101 9.34 24.13 -13.58
C VAL A 101 9.04 25.60 -13.33
N ALA A 102 9.59 26.52 -14.14
CA ALA A 102 9.31 27.95 -14.04
C ALA A 102 7.82 28.24 -14.25
N ARG A 103 7.20 27.66 -15.28
CA ARG A 103 5.75 27.79 -15.54
C ARG A 103 4.89 27.25 -14.40
N LEU A 104 5.29 26.15 -13.77
CA LEU A 104 4.58 25.60 -12.62
C LEU A 104 4.67 26.53 -11.40
N ILE A 105 5.84 27.13 -11.18
CA ILE A 105 6.05 28.09 -10.09
C ILE A 105 5.20 29.34 -10.34
N ASP A 106 5.23 29.89 -11.54
CA ASP A 106 4.44 31.06 -11.92
C ASP A 106 2.94 30.78 -11.78
N ALA A 107 2.47 29.61 -12.21
CA ALA A 107 1.08 29.21 -12.05
C ALA A 107 0.67 29.00 -10.59
N ALA A 108 1.59 28.60 -9.72
CA ALA A 108 1.33 28.42 -8.30
C ALA A 108 1.30 29.74 -7.51
N VAL A 109 2.01 30.76 -7.99
CA VAL A 109 2.06 32.09 -7.35
C VAL A 109 0.78 32.89 -7.62
N PHE A 110 0.14 32.70 -8.78
CA PHE A 110 -1.06 33.45 -9.17
C PHE A 110 -2.34 33.20 -8.32
N PRO A 111 -2.65 32.02 -7.78
CA PRO A 111 -3.88 31.85 -7.00
C PRO A 111 -3.86 32.48 -5.61
N LEU A 112 -2.68 32.85 -5.09
CA LEU A 112 -2.56 33.47 -3.76
C LEU A 112 -2.70 35.02 -3.79
N SER A 113 -2.67 35.64 -4.98
CA SER A 113 -2.68 37.08 -5.16
C SER A 113 -4.04 37.67 -5.56
N SER A 114 -5.07 36.84 -5.78
CA SER A 114 -6.39 37.32 -6.20
C SER A 114 -7.48 37.16 -5.13
N HIS A 115 -7.12 37.43 -3.87
CA HIS A 115 -8.14 37.83 -2.91
C HIS A 115 -8.20 39.37 -2.96
N PRO A 116 -9.25 39.95 -3.50
CA PRO A 116 -9.51 41.37 -3.25
C PRO A 116 -9.74 41.50 -1.74
N ALA A 117 -8.95 42.36 -1.13
CA ALA A 117 -9.21 42.86 0.22
C ALA A 117 -10.56 43.54 0.18
N ASP A 118 -11.62 42.81 0.53
CA ASP A 118 -12.88 43.45 0.91
C ASP A 118 -12.76 43.88 2.36
N ASP A 119 -12.49 45.13 2.44
CA ASP A 119 -12.59 46.01 3.58
C ASP A 119 -14.05 46.01 4.04
N ALA A 120 -14.38 45.32 5.07
CA ALA A 120 -15.66 45.41 5.75
C ALA A 120 -15.49 45.29 7.26
N LEU A 121 -15.28 46.45 7.84
CA LEU A 121 -15.81 46.90 9.12
C LEU A 121 -15.91 45.91 10.29
N CYS A 122 -15.06 46.20 11.26
CA CYS A 122 -15.35 46.22 12.69
C CYS A 122 -16.83 46.11 13.06
N HIS A 123 -17.25 44.98 13.55
CA HIS A 123 -18.27 44.96 14.61
C HIS A 123 -17.93 43.83 15.57
N GLY A 124 -17.56 44.25 16.75
CA GLY A 124 -17.30 43.39 17.87
C GLY A 124 -18.49 42.49 18.20
N ARG A 125 -18.18 41.21 18.30
CA ARG A 125 -18.97 40.28 19.08
C ARG A 125 -18.05 39.21 19.63
N THR A 126 -17.73 39.37 20.89
CA THR A 126 -17.18 38.33 21.75
C THR A 126 -18.09 37.10 21.76
N PRO A 127 -17.61 35.89 21.47
CA PRO A 127 -18.36 34.71 21.82
C PRO A 127 -18.13 34.39 23.29
N ARG A 128 -19.22 34.41 24.00
CA ARG A 128 -19.45 34.03 25.37
C ARG A 128 -19.02 32.59 25.61
N ARG A 129 -18.20 32.42 26.60
CA ARG A 129 -17.82 31.16 27.22
C ARG A 129 -19.05 30.56 27.91
N SER A 130 -19.43 29.36 27.56
CA SER A 130 -20.26 28.46 28.35
C SER A 130 -19.98 27.07 27.82
N GLY A 131 -19.52 26.14 28.55
CA GLY A 131 -19.84 25.56 29.80
C GLY A 131 -19.66 24.09 29.59
N THR A 132 -18.78 23.45 30.32
CA THR A 132 -18.66 22.00 30.47
C THR A 132 -19.97 21.43 31.04
N PRO A 133 -20.32 20.19 30.69
CA PRO A 133 -20.52 19.15 31.70
C PRO A 133 -19.79 17.85 31.29
N GLU A 134 -18.92 17.35 32.13
CA GLU A 134 -19.15 16.37 33.21
C GLU A 134 -19.81 15.07 32.81
N ASP A 135 -18.94 14.03 32.86
CA ASP A 135 -19.11 12.74 33.51
C ASP A 135 -20.34 11.88 33.17
N GLN A 136 -20.05 10.72 32.62
CA GLN A 136 -20.74 9.46 32.98
C GLN A 136 -19.99 8.24 32.42
N ARG A 137 -19.20 7.58 33.23
CA ARG A 137 -19.29 6.18 33.74
C ARG A 137 -20.02 5.19 32.84
N TYR A 138 -19.28 4.20 32.38
CA TYR A 138 -19.85 2.88 32.18
C TYR A 138 -19.06 1.81 32.93
N ARG A 139 -19.82 1.18 33.76
CA ARG A 139 -19.55 -0.11 34.40
C ARG A 139 -19.35 -1.20 33.34
#